data_d4cf33f4a8ab277351ef787d0f8ee9c9
#
_entry.id   d4cf33f4a8ab277351ef787d0f8ee9c9
#
_cell.length_a   1.000
_cell.length_b   1.000
_cell.length_c   1.000
_cell.angle_alpha   90.00
_cell.angle_beta   90.00
_cell.angle_gamma   90.00
#
_symmetry.space_group_name_H-M   'P 1'
#
loop_
_entity.id
_entity.type
_entity.pdbx_description
1 polymer ?
#
loop_
_entity_poly.entity_id
_entity_poly.type
_entity_poly.pdbx_seq_one_letter_code
_entity_poly.pdbx_strand_id
1 'polypeptide(L)'
;MSENRLRISQLFIHPIKSCAGIEVNQAPLIDTGFEYDREWMVVDRHGDFISQRELPRLALIQPTLRASDLMLRAPGMLALHLQLDAVEGDCRVRVWDDVVDAFDMGILAAQWFSDFLGQPLRLARFDPDVRRIASVQWTKDIESRTAFADGFPLLITSTASLAELNRRLASAGHDVVTMQRFRPNIVIDGLDDAHGEDFIDRLTLESADGPVVLKLVKPCGRCTIPDVDPATATQGHAVADTMSAYRAEPRIDGRLAFGQNAVIVSGIGHRLRIGAAVQAELAFT
;
A
#
# COMPACT_ATOMS: atom_id res chain seq x y z
N MET A 1 -3.17 -27.18 23.39
CA MET A 1 -3.48 -26.58 22.08
C MET A 1 -3.13 -25.10 22.21
N SER A 2 -2.07 -24.62 21.55
CA SER A 2 -1.78 -23.18 21.58
C SER A 2 -2.89 -22.50 20.81
N GLU A 3 -3.69 -21.67 21.49
CA GLU A 3 -4.58 -20.74 20.81
C GLU A 3 -3.73 -19.94 19.81
N ASN A 4 -3.97 -20.12 18.53
CA ASN A 4 -3.31 -19.38 17.46
C ASN A 4 -3.84 -17.94 17.58
N ARG A 5 -3.19 -17.13 18.41
CA ARG A 5 -3.57 -15.72 18.60
C ARG A 5 -3.20 -14.94 17.37
N LEU A 6 -4.17 -14.26 16.76
CA LEU A 6 -3.90 -13.34 15.67
C LEU A 6 -2.92 -12.26 16.14
N ARG A 7 -1.97 -11.92 15.28
CA ARG A 7 -0.97 -10.89 15.55
C ARG A 7 -0.55 -10.17 14.27
N ILE A 8 0.00 -8.99 14.41
CA ILE A 8 0.67 -8.30 13.32
C ILE A 8 2.00 -9.02 13.06
N SER A 9 2.19 -9.56 11.87
CA SER A 9 3.43 -10.23 11.46
C SER A 9 4.38 -9.31 10.72
N GLN A 10 3.86 -8.39 9.90
CA GLN A 10 4.64 -7.40 9.16
C GLN A 10 3.90 -6.08 9.06
N LEU A 11 4.65 -4.99 9.02
CA LEU A 11 4.16 -3.63 8.74
C LEU A 11 4.96 -3.04 7.59
N PHE A 12 4.26 -2.44 6.65
CA PHE A 12 4.88 -1.76 5.51
C PHE A 12 4.36 -0.34 5.37
N ILE A 13 5.26 0.56 5.02
CA ILE A 13 4.95 1.89 4.49
C ILE A 13 5.49 1.97 3.07
N HIS A 14 4.80 2.69 2.22
CA HIS A 14 5.17 2.88 0.82
C HIS A 14 5.26 4.38 0.53
N PRO A 15 6.35 5.06 0.90
CA PRO A 15 6.39 6.52 0.87
C PRO A 15 6.02 7.10 -0.48
N ILE A 16 6.52 6.50 -1.56
CA ILE A 16 6.21 6.94 -2.92
C ILE A 16 5.27 5.92 -3.58
N LYS A 17 4.14 6.40 -4.09
CA LYS A 17 3.21 5.57 -4.87
C LYS A 17 3.96 4.82 -5.97
N SER A 18 3.75 3.51 -6.06
CA SER A 18 4.37 2.60 -7.03
C SER A 18 5.89 2.34 -6.87
N CYS A 19 6.63 3.02 -5.97
CA CYS A 19 7.99 2.63 -5.64
C CYS A 19 8.03 1.48 -4.62
N ALA A 20 9.20 0.95 -4.29
CA ALA A 20 9.35 -0.10 -3.29
C ALA A 20 8.78 0.32 -1.93
N GLY A 21 8.32 -0.64 -1.15
CA GLY A 21 7.91 -0.43 0.23
C GLY A 21 9.06 -0.56 1.20
N ILE A 22 8.87 -0.05 2.39
CA ILE A 22 9.77 -0.19 3.54
C ILE A 22 9.07 -1.07 4.57
N GLU A 23 9.66 -2.18 4.92
CA GLU A 23 9.22 -2.96 6.08
C GLU A 23 9.70 -2.27 7.35
N VAL A 24 8.79 -2.06 8.31
CA VAL A 24 9.06 -1.32 9.54
C VAL A 24 8.63 -2.13 10.76
N ASN A 25 9.34 -1.97 11.87
CA ASN A 25 8.97 -2.64 13.13
C ASN A 25 7.79 -1.97 13.82
N GLN A 26 7.56 -0.71 13.53
CA GLN A 26 6.46 0.09 14.06
C GLN A 26 6.11 1.24 13.12
N ALA A 27 4.84 1.65 13.12
CA ALA A 27 4.34 2.74 12.31
C ALA A 27 3.33 3.60 13.08
N PRO A 28 3.49 4.93 13.12
CA PRO A 28 2.47 5.84 13.62
C PRO A 28 1.26 5.83 12.70
N LEU A 29 0.07 5.90 13.29
CA LEU A 29 -1.19 5.97 12.58
C LEU A 29 -1.68 7.41 12.57
N ILE A 30 -1.87 7.96 11.38
CA ILE A 30 -2.46 9.29 11.15
C ILE A 30 -3.78 9.13 10.40
N ASP A 31 -4.49 10.21 10.16
CA ASP A 31 -5.82 10.18 9.56
C ASP A 31 -5.85 9.66 8.09
N THR A 32 -4.71 9.72 7.38
CA THR A 32 -4.55 9.20 6.02
C THR A 32 -3.95 7.80 5.94
N GLY A 33 -3.76 7.12 7.07
CA GLY A 33 -3.11 5.80 7.15
C GLY A 33 -1.87 5.79 8.02
N PHE A 34 -0.82 5.08 7.62
CA PHE A 34 0.47 5.22 8.28
C PHE A 34 1.16 6.51 7.85
N GLU A 35 1.86 7.13 8.80
CA GLU A 35 2.67 8.32 8.55
C GLU A 35 3.65 8.05 7.39
N TYR A 36 3.73 8.98 6.45
CA TYR A 36 4.52 8.87 5.20
C TYR A 36 4.06 7.79 4.21
N ASP A 37 2.91 7.14 4.39
CA ASP A 37 2.44 6.14 3.44
C ASP A 37 1.77 6.80 2.23
N ARG A 38 2.33 6.60 1.02
CA ARG A 38 1.87 7.19 -0.25
C ARG A 38 1.73 8.73 -0.18
N GLU A 39 2.65 9.37 0.52
CA GLU A 39 2.69 10.83 0.62
C GLU A 39 3.31 11.46 -0.64
N TRP A 40 4.14 10.71 -1.38
CA TRP A 40 4.70 11.15 -2.65
C TRP A 40 4.20 10.31 -3.81
N MET A 41 4.18 10.94 -5.01
CA MET A 41 3.70 10.33 -6.23
C MET A 41 4.46 10.85 -7.44
N VAL A 42 4.89 9.93 -8.32
CA VAL A 42 5.50 10.28 -9.60
C VAL A 42 4.41 10.61 -10.59
N VAL A 43 4.56 11.74 -11.28
CA VAL A 43 3.61 12.23 -12.27
C VAL A 43 4.31 12.60 -13.58
N ASP A 44 3.57 12.56 -14.66
CA ASP A 44 4.01 13.04 -15.96
C ASP A 44 3.94 14.59 -16.06
N ARG A 45 4.25 15.13 -17.25
CA ARG A 45 4.19 16.57 -17.53
C ARG A 45 2.78 17.18 -17.40
N HIS A 46 1.72 16.36 -17.45
CA HIS A 46 0.33 16.79 -17.34
C HIS A 46 -0.20 16.69 -15.90
N GLY A 47 0.61 16.13 -14.99
CA GLY A 47 0.22 15.88 -13.60
C GLY A 47 -0.49 14.54 -13.40
N ASP A 48 -0.58 13.68 -14.42
CA ASP A 48 -1.18 12.37 -14.31
C ASP A 48 -0.19 11.40 -13.64
N PHE A 49 -0.69 10.61 -12.67
CA PHE A 49 0.18 9.68 -11.94
C PHE A 49 0.69 8.53 -12.83
N ILE A 50 1.93 8.15 -12.59
CA ILE A 50 2.60 7.03 -13.23
C ILE A 50 2.75 5.88 -12.25
N SER A 51 2.48 4.67 -12.70
CA SER A 51 2.56 3.47 -11.86
C SER A 51 3.47 2.38 -12.45
N GLN A 52 3.69 1.31 -11.66
CA GLN A 52 4.43 0.13 -12.13
C GLN A 52 3.78 -0.56 -13.35
N ARG A 53 2.51 -0.28 -13.65
CA ARG A 53 1.84 -0.82 -14.84
C ARG A 53 2.43 -0.26 -16.11
N GLU A 54 2.75 1.03 -16.10
CA GLU A 54 3.35 1.75 -17.24
C GLU A 54 4.89 1.66 -17.19
N LEU A 55 5.46 1.81 -15.98
CA LEU A 55 6.89 1.81 -15.75
C LEU A 55 7.27 0.82 -14.62
N PRO A 56 7.41 -0.47 -14.90
CA PRO A 56 7.76 -1.49 -13.90
C PRO A 56 9.04 -1.16 -13.11
N ARG A 57 9.99 -0.41 -13.70
CA ARG A 57 11.22 0.04 -13.05
C ARG A 57 11.00 0.92 -11.81
N LEU A 58 9.79 1.49 -11.61
CA LEU A 58 9.43 2.16 -10.36
C LEU A 58 9.61 1.23 -9.14
N ALA A 59 9.42 -0.09 -9.31
CA ALA A 59 9.62 -1.06 -8.24
C ALA A 59 11.06 -1.11 -7.72
N LEU A 60 12.05 -0.72 -8.55
CA LEU A 60 13.48 -0.73 -8.20
C LEU A 60 13.91 0.50 -7.41
N ILE A 61 13.06 1.52 -7.30
CA ILE A 61 13.35 2.72 -6.49
C ILE A 61 13.10 2.38 -5.03
N GLN A 62 14.17 2.39 -4.24
CA GLN A 62 14.17 2.00 -2.84
C GLN A 62 14.20 3.24 -1.94
N PRO A 63 13.09 3.62 -1.33
CA PRO A 63 13.05 4.69 -0.35
C PRO A 63 13.59 4.21 1.00
N THR A 64 14.21 5.12 1.74
CA THR A 64 14.62 4.95 3.14
C THR A 64 14.24 6.21 3.89
N LEU A 65 13.34 6.10 4.86
CA LEU A 65 12.99 7.20 5.76
C LEU A 65 14.06 7.38 6.82
N ARG A 66 14.49 8.62 7.02
CA ARG A 66 15.39 9.07 8.07
C ARG A 66 14.69 10.14 8.92
N ALA A 67 15.37 10.65 9.93
CA ALA A 67 14.79 11.63 10.84
C ALA A 67 14.32 12.92 10.14
N SER A 68 15.03 13.35 9.09
CA SER A 68 14.75 14.62 8.39
C SER A 68 14.61 14.49 6.89
N ASP A 69 14.93 13.34 6.30
CA ASP A 69 14.96 13.17 4.86
C ASP A 69 14.45 11.81 4.40
N LEU A 70 13.87 11.78 3.22
CA LEU A 70 13.58 10.60 2.43
C LEU A 70 14.74 10.40 1.45
N MET A 71 15.54 9.35 1.66
CA MET A 71 16.62 8.98 0.75
C MET A 71 16.10 7.96 -0.25
N LEU A 72 16.36 8.20 -1.55
CA LEU A 72 16.01 7.30 -2.64
C LEU A 72 17.26 6.71 -3.26
N ARG A 73 17.22 5.41 -3.55
CA ARG A 73 18.24 4.70 -4.31
C ARG A 73 17.61 3.94 -5.47
N ALA A 74 18.32 3.87 -6.59
CA ALA A 74 17.94 3.06 -7.74
C ALA A 74 19.20 2.55 -8.44
N PRO A 75 19.15 1.42 -9.17
CA PRO A 75 20.30 0.86 -9.89
C PRO A 75 20.94 1.87 -10.83
N GLY A 76 22.25 2.10 -10.70
CA GLY A 76 23.01 3.02 -11.55
C GLY A 76 22.82 4.51 -11.25
N MET A 77 22.04 4.88 -10.22
CA MET A 77 21.80 6.27 -9.85
C MET A 77 22.54 6.65 -8.58
N LEU A 78 22.95 7.90 -8.48
CA LEU A 78 23.35 8.50 -7.19
C LEU A 78 22.14 8.60 -6.27
N ALA A 79 22.33 8.48 -4.96
CA ALA A 79 21.25 8.64 -4.01
C ALA A 79 20.66 10.06 -4.09
N LEU A 80 19.35 10.16 -4.11
CA LEU A 80 18.62 11.43 -3.97
C LEU A 80 18.15 11.58 -2.53
N HIS A 81 18.35 12.77 -1.96
CA HIS A 81 17.89 13.13 -0.63
C HIS A 81 16.83 14.23 -0.74
N LEU A 82 15.63 13.96 -0.22
CA LEU A 82 14.50 14.88 -0.20
C LEU A 82 14.20 15.22 1.27
N GLN A 83 14.26 16.48 1.63
CA GLN A 83 13.83 16.90 2.98
C GLN A 83 12.33 16.61 3.12
N LEU A 84 11.93 16.08 4.28
CA LEU A 84 10.54 15.66 4.52
C LEU A 84 9.53 16.82 4.50
N ASP A 85 9.98 18.02 4.83
CA ASP A 85 9.20 19.26 4.85
C ASP A 85 9.39 20.17 3.63
N ALA A 86 10.27 19.77 2.68
CA ALA A 86 10.56 20.59 1.50
C ALA A 86 9.35 20.72 0.59
N VAL A 87 9.17 21.94 0.09
CA VAL A 87 8.19 22.32 -0.91
C VAL A 87 8.87 23.32 -1.86
N GLU A 88 8.89 23.03 -3.16
CA GLU A 88 9.46 23.93 -4.17
C GLU A 88 8.39 24.81 -4.85
N GLY A 89 7.13 24.35 -4.84
CA GLY A 89 6.00 25.10 -5.38
C GLY A 89 4.72 24.31 -5.37
N ASP A 90 3.63 24.99 -5.61
CA ASP A 90 2.30 24.38 -5.73
C ASP A 90 2.14 23.69 -7.08
N CYS A 91 1.44 22.58 -7.10
CA CYS A 91 1.04 21.92 -8.33
C CYS A 91 -0.32 21.23 -8.19
N ARG A 92 -0.89 20.83 -9.30
CA ARG A 92 -2.10 19.98 -9.33
C ARG A 92 -1.78 18.67 -10.01
N VAL A 93 -2.23 17.59 -9.40
CA VAL A 93 -1.99 16.24 -9.89
C VAL A 93 -3.29 15.47 -9.99
N ARG A 94 -3.30 14.44 -10.84
CA ARG A 94 -4.42 13.53 -10.96
C ARG A 94 -4.07 12.16 -10.45
N VAL A 95 -4.90 11.65 -9.55
CA VAL A 95 -4.84 10.26 -9.08
C VAL A 95 -6.20 9.60 -9.35
N TRP A 96 -6.27 8.73 -10.34
CA TRP A 96 -7.52 8.22 -10.90
C TRP A 96 -8.43 9.34 -11.40
N ASP A 97 -9.65 9.45 -10.90
CA ASP A 97 -10.62 10.48 -11.25
C ASP A 97 -10.47 11.76 -10.40
N ASP A 98 -9.63 11.71 -9.35
CA ASP A 98 -9.45 12.84 -8.44
C ASP A 98 -8.36 13.78 -8.96
N VAL A 99 -8.67 15.08 -9.00
CA VAL A 99 -7.68 16.16 -9.17
C VAL A 99 -7.37 16.72 -7.80
N VAL A 100 -6.10 16.71 -7.42
CA VAL A 100 -5.62 16.97 -6.07
C VAL A 100 -4.58 18.08 -6.09
N ASP A 101 -4.73 19.08 -5.23
CA ASP A 101 -3.67 20.06 -4.98
C ASP A 101 -2.52 19.36 -4.23
N ALA A 102 -1.31 19.71 -4.60
CA ALA A 102 -0.09 19.04 -4.15
C ALA A 102 1.11 19.99 -4.25
N PHE A 103 2.25 19.56 -3.76
CA PHE A 103 3.49 20.30 -3.86
C PHE A 103 4.46 19.65 -4.85
N ASP A 104 5.07 20.44 -5.71
CA ASP A 104 6.16 20.00 -6.58
C ASP A 104 7.45 19.87 -5.76
N MET A 105 8.17 18.76 -5.91
CA MET A 105 9.43 18.48 -5.20
C MET A 105 10.66 19.00 -5.94
N GLY A 106 10.47 19.80 -6.98
CA GLY A 106 11.50 20.56 -7.65
C GLY A 106 12.30 19.83 -8.72
N ILE A 107 13.20 20.61 -9.34
CA ILE A 107 13.92 20.18 -10.55
C ILE A 107 14.88 19.01 -10.30
N LEU A 108 15.50 18.92 -9.12
CA LEU A 108 16.42 17.83 -8.82
C LEU A 108 15.71 16.49 -8.73
N ALA A 109 14.54 16.45 -8.08
CA ALA A 109 13.70 15.27 -8.05
C ALA A 109 13.20 14.91 -9.47
N ALA A 110 12.70 15.90 -10.22
CA ALA A 110 12.24 15.71 -11.58
C ALA A 110 13.33 15.11 -12.49
N GLN A 111 14.54 15.66 -12.43
CA GLN A 111 15.68 15.16 -13.21
C GLN A 111 16.04 13.71 -12.82
N TRP A 112 16.14 13.43 -11.51
CA TRP A 112 16.49 12.10 -11.02
C TRP A 112 15.52 11.01 -11.48
N PHE A 113 14.21 11.27 -11.34
CA PHE A 113 13.18 10.34 -11.80
C PHE A 113 13.17 10.19 -13.32
N SER A 114 13.36 11.30 -14.04
CA SER A 114 13.39 11.30 -15.52
C SER A 114 14.59 10.51 -16.04
N ASP A 115 15.75 10.69 -15.48
CA ASP A 115 16.99 9.98 -15.88
C ASP A 115 16.86 8.47 -15.62
N PHE A 116 16.35 8.09 -14.44
CA PHE A 116 16.19 6.68 -14.12
C PHE A 116 15.13 6.00 -14.95
N LEU A 117 14.00 6.65 -15.20
CA LEU A 117 12.84 6.05 -15.87
C LEU A 117 12.77 6.32 -17.39
N GLY A 118 13.66 7.19 -17.91
CA GLY A 118 13.85 7.40 -19.33
C GLY A 118 12.79 8.26 -20.00
N GLN A 119 12.03 9.05 -19.25
CA GLN A 119 11.04 9.99 -19.79
C GLN A 119 10.83 11.19 -18.83
N PRO A 120 10.33 12.35 -19.31
CA PRO A 120 10.08 13.51 -18.46
C PRO A 120 9.06 13.21 -17.38
N LEU A 121 9.47 13.29 -16.12
CA LEU A 121 8.64 13.03 -14.95
C LEU A 121 8.90 14.08 -13.86
N ARG A 122 7.97 14.22 -12.93
CA ARG A 122 8.09 15.03 -11.73
C ARG A 122 7.69 14.21 -10.51
N LEU A 123 8.12 14.65 -9.34
CA LEU A 123 7.68 14.10 -8.06
C LEU A 123 6.77 15.13 -7.40
N ALA A 124 5.58 14.71 -7.00
CA ALA A 124 4.65 15.51 -6.23
C ALA A 124 4.53 14.96 -4.81
N ARG A 125 4.34 15.85 -3.84
CA ARG A 125 4.01 15.53 -2.45
C ARG A 125 2.57 15.93 -2.16
N PHE A 126 1.84 15.10 -1.43
CA PHE A 126 0.47 15.37 -1.03
C PHE A 126 0.41 16.59 -0.11
N ASP A 127 -0.51 17.51 -0.38
CA ASP A 127 -0.78 18.62 0.51
C ASP A 127 -1.66 18.13 1.68
N PRO A 128 -1.17 18.16 2.93
CA PRO A 128 -1.91 17.66 4.09
C PRO A 128 -3.22 18.42 4.37
N ASP A 129 -3.38 19.64 3.85
CA ASP A 129 -4.60 20.41 4.00
C ASP A 129 -5.71 19.95 3.04
N VAL A 130 -5.37 19.19 2.00
CA VAL A 130 -6.35 18.62 1.07
C VAL A 130 -7.12 17.48 1.71
N ARG A 131 -8.46 17.51 1.55
CA ARG A 131 -9.36 16.44 2.02
C ARG A 131 -9.73 15.52 0.87
N ARG A 132 -8.89 14.52 0.60
CA ARG A 132 -9.22 13.41 -0.28
C ARG A 132 -9.91 12.31 0.53
N ILE A 133 -11.21 12.10 0.27
CA ILE A 133 -12.07 11.20 1.05
C ILE A 133 -12.22 9.85 0.35
N ALA A 134 -12.10 8.77 1.09
CA ALA A 134 -12.37 7.42 0.62
C ALA A 134 -13.86 7.26 0.23
N SER A 135 -14.13 6.33 -0.70
CA SER A 135 -15.48 6.12 -1.24
C SER A 135 -16.52 5.85 -0.16
N VAL A 136 -17.47 6.77 0.03
CA VAL A 136 -18.58 6.67 0.98
C VAL A 136 -19.50 5.46 0.70
N GLN A 137 -19.52 4.97 -0.53
CA GLN A 137 -20.22 3.73 -0.87
C GLN A 137 -19.74 2.55 -0.02
N TRP A 138 -18.45 2.52 0.30
CA TRP A 138 -17.80 1.45 1.04
C TRP A 138 -17.60 1.77 2.52
N THR A 139 -17.27 3.02 2.85
CA THR A 139 -17.01 3.44 4.23
C THR A 139 -18.28 3.71 5.03
N LYS A 140 -19.42 3.92 4.34
CA LYS A 140 -20.73 4.27 4.93
C LYS A 140 -20.60 5.53 5.80
N ASP A 141 -20.87 5.41 7.09
CA ASP A 141 -20.89 6.52 8.04
C ASP A 141 -19.49 6.91 8.56
N ILE A 142 -18.45 6.18 8.14
CA ILE A 142 -17.08 6.46 8.57
C ILE A 142 -16.42 7.39 7.56
N GLU A 143 -16.20 8.64 7.93
CA GLU A 143 -15.37 9.53 7.12
C GLU A 143 -13.91 9.08 7.25
N SER A 144 -13.26 8.84 6.12
CA SER A 144 -11.87 8.38 6.08
C SER A 144 -11.10 9.13 5.01
N ARG A 145 -9.97 9.68 5.38
CA ARG A 145 -9.06 10.38 4.46
C ARG A 145 -8.03 9.42 3.89
N THR A 146 -7.47 9.79 2.75
CA THR A 146 -6.34 9.09 2.15
C THR A 146 -5.45 10.08 1.41
N ALA A 147 -4.14 9.84 1.38
CA ALA A 147 -3.20 10.61 0.57
C ALA A 147 -3.21 10.11 -0.88
N PHE A 148 -2.07 9.78 -1.48
CA PHE A 148 -2.01 9.22 -2.83
C PHE A 148 -2.28 7.70 -2.92
N ALA A 149 -2.79 7.07 -1.85
CA ALA A 149 -3.28 5.69 -1.95
C ALA A 149 -4.44 5.58 -2.97
N ASP A 150 -4.72 4.37 -3.47
CA ASP A 150 -5.68 4.21 -4.57
C ASP A 150 -7.11 4.63 -4.18
N GLY A 151 -7.51 4.40 -2.94
CA GLY A 151 -8.83 4.82 -2.50
C GLY A 151 -9.12 4.62 -1.01
N PHE A 152 -8.21 3.98 -0.29
CA PHE A 152 -8.36 3.71 1.14
C PHE A 152 -7.00 3.85 1.85
N PRO A 153 -7.00 4.25 3.14
CA PRO A 153 -5.76 4.52 3.88
C PRO A 153 -4.89 3.28 4.14
N LEU A 154 -5.52 2.11 4.29
CA LEU A 154 -4.80 0.89 4.68
C LEU A 154 -5.24 -0.31 3.84
N LEU A 155 -4.28 -1.22 3.60
CA LEU A 155 -4.50 -2.54 3.03
C LEU A 155 -4.05 -3.60 4.03
N ILE A 156 -4.97 -4.51 4.36
CA ILE A 156 -4.74 -5.64 5.26
C ILE A 156 -4.65 -6.93 4.42
N THR A 157 -3.66 -7.76 4.72
CA THR A 157 -3.49 -9.09 4.12
C THR A 157 -3.13 -10.10 5.20
N SER A 158 -3.09 -11.39 4.88
CA SER A 158 -2.68 -12.42 5.82
C SER A 158 -1.55 -13.30 5.28
N THR A 159 -0.78 -13.89 6.21
CA THR A 159 0.24 -14.89 5.86
C THR A 159 -0.39 -16.14 5.27
N ALA A 160 -1.57 -16.54 5.75
CA ALA A 160 -2.32 -17.69 5.23
C ALA A 160 -2.72 -17.52 3.77
N SER A 161 -3.16 -16.31 3.37
CA SER A 161 -3.52 -15.99 1.99
C SER A 161 -2.32 -16.05 1.03
N LEU A 162 -1.17 -15.54 1.46
CA LEU A 162 0.05 -15.64 0.67
C LEU A 162 0.53 -17.11 0.57
N ALA A 163 0.44 -17.87 1.65
CA ALA A 163 0.83 -19.28 1.65
C ALA A 163 -0.01 -20.10 0.66
N GLU A 164 -1.33 -19.88 0.60
CA GLU A 164 -2.20 -20.56 -0.37
C GLU A 164 -1.88 -20.16 -1.81
N LEU A 165 -1.67 -18.87 -2.08
CA LEU A 165 -1.26 -18.43 -3.41
C LEU A 165 0.06 -19.10 -3.82
N ASN A 166 1.05 -19.11 -2.93
CA ASN A 166 2.36 -19.69 -3.21
C ASN A 166 2.30 -21.21 -3.39
N ARG A 167 1.43 -21.90 -2.66
CA ARG A 167 1.16 -23.33 -2.87
C ARG A 167 0.63 -23.59 -4.28
N ARG A 168 -0.28 -22.73 -4.77
CA ARG A 168 -0.85 -22.85 -6.12
C ARG A 168 0.18 -22.53 -7.20
N LEU A 169 0.95 -21.45 -7.03
CA LEU A 169 2.05 -21.09 -7.94
C LEU A 169 3.04 -22.24 -8.08
N ALA A 170 3.51 -22.79 -6.96
CA ALA A 170 4.45 -23.93 -6.96
C ALA A 170 3.85 -25.17 -7.64
N SER A 171 2.55 -25.45 -7.42
CA SER A 171 1.85 -26.57 -8.06
C SER A 171 1.70 -26.40 -9.58
N ALA A 172 1.72 -25.15 -10.07
CA ALA A 172 1.71 -24.81 -11.49
C ALA A 172 3.12 -24.69 -12.08
N GLY A 173 4.19 -24.93 -11.30
CA GLY A 173 5.58 -24.84 -11.72
C GLY A 173 6.14 -23.42 -11.79
N HIS A 174 5.50 -22.48 -11.09
CA HIS A 174 5.95 -21.09 -10.97
C HIS A 174 6.71 -20.83 -9.66
N ASP A 175 7.58 -19.84 -9.67
CA ASP A 175 8.26 -19.39 -8.45
C ASP A 175 7.26 -18.78 -7.45
N VAL A 176 7.55 -18.96 -6.16
CA VAL A 176 6.80 -18.33 -5.08
C VAL A 176 7.06 -16.83 -5.04
N VAL A 177 6.09 -16.08 -4.52
CA VAL A 177 6.14 -14.62 -4.47
C VAL A 177 6.13 -14.12 -3.02
N THR A 178 6.60 -12.88 -2.83
CA THR A 178 6.61 -12.22 -1.53
C THR A 178 5.38 -11.33 -1.35
N MET A 179 5.06 -11.03 -0.09
CA MET A 179 3.96 -10.14 0.27
C MET A 179 4.13 -8.72 -0.33
N GLN A 180 5.35 -8.29 -0.57
CA GLN A 180 5.66 -6.98 -1.16
C GLN A 180 4.99 -6.74 -2.52
N ARG A 181 4.70 -7.80 -3.31
CA ARG A 181 3.98 -7.67 -4.59
C ARG A 181 2.56 -7.10 -4.41
N PHE A 182 1.94 -7.35 -3.25
CA PHE A 182 0.59 -6.92 -2.94
C PHE A 182 0.54 -5.55 -2.25
N ARG A 183 1.69 -5.05 -1.78
CA ARG A 183 1.86 -3.71 -1.19
C ARG A 183 0.92 -3.43 -0.02
N PRO A 184 0.76 -4.37 0.95
CA PRO A 184 -0.06 -4.14 2.13
C PRO A 184 0.57 -3.12 3.07
N ASN A 185 -0.23 -2.63 4.01
CA ASN A 185 0.25 -1.87 5.17
C ASN A 185 0.42 -2.79 6.39
N ILE A 186 -0.53 -3.71 6.60
CA ILE A 186 -0.54 -4.63 7.74
C ILE A 186 -0.71 -6.05 7.21
N VAL A 187 0.19 -6.94 7.63
CA VAL A 187 0.05 -8.38 7.42
C VAL A 187 -0.27 -9.03 8.75
N ILE A 188 -1.39 -9.75 8.82
CA ILE A 188 -1.78 -10.51 10.01
C ILE A 188 -1.37 -11.98 9.86
N ASP A 189 -0.99 -12.57 10.97
CA ASP A 189 -0.66 -13.99 11.10
C ASP A 189 -1.61 -14.66 12.10
N GLY A 190 -1.85 -15.96 11.93
CA GLY A 190 -2.67 -16.76 12.84
C GLY A 190 -4.10 -16.99 12.36
N LEU A 191 -4.48 -16.57 11.15
CA LEU A 191 -5.73 -17.03 10.52
C LEU A 191 -5.60 -18.50 10.14
N ASP A 192 -6.61 -19.30 10.46
CA ASP A 192 -6.65 -20.73 10.14
C ASP A 192 -6.87 -20.95 8.64
N ASP A 193 -7.71 -20.11 8.02
CA ASP A 193 -8.10 -20.22 6.63
C ASP A 193 -7.43 -19.17 5.75
N ALA A 194 -7.00 -19.59 4.57
CA ALA A 194 -6.57 -18.69 3.51
C ALA A 194 -7.73 -17.77 3.10
N HIS A 195 -7.42 -16.49 2.95
CA HIS A 195 -8.41 -15.44 2.66
C HIS A 195 -9.46 -15.25 3.77
N GLY A 196 -9.17 -15.69 4.99
CA GLY A 196 -10.02 -15.46 6.15
C GLY A 196 -10.25 -13.96 6.43
N GLU A 197 -9.32 -13.10 6.02
CA GLU A 197 -9.50 -11.64 6.07
C GLU A 197 -10.68 -11.13 5.26
N ASP A 198 -11.21 -11.88 4.31
CA ASP A 198 -12.38 -11.51 3.50
C ASP A 198 -13.68 -11.51 4.31
N PHE A 199 -13.69 -12.21 5.44
CA PHE A 199 -14.84 -12.38 6.33
C PHE A 199 -14.76 -11.56 7.61
N ILE A 200 -13.72 -10.73 7.76
CA ILE A 200 -13.55 -9.86 8.93
C ILE A 200 -14.27 -8.53 8.67
N ASP A 201 -15.09 -8.09 9.63
CA ASP A 201 -15.68 -6.75 9.65
C ASP A 201 -14.74 -5.75 10.33
N ARG A 202 -14.20 -6.12 11.51
CA ARG A 202 -13.35 -5.24 12.32
C ARG A 202 -12.12 -5.96 12.85
N LEU A 203 -11.06 -5.18 12.99
CA LEU A 203 -9.85 -5.58 13.72
C LEU A 203 -9.64 -4.63 14.87
N THR A 204 -9.44 -5.17 16.06
CA THR A 204 -8.92 -4.44 17.22
C THR A 204 -7.47 -4.86 17.42
N LEU A 205 -6.55 -3.91 17.29
CA LEU A 205 -5.11 -4.12 17.39
C LEU A 205 -4.60 -3.48 18.67
N GLU A 206 -3.79 -4.23 19.42
CA GLU A 206 -3.16 -3.68 20.63
C GLU A 206 -2.08 -2.66 20.26
N SER A 207 -2.00 -1.58 21.03
CA SER A 207 -0.87 -0.65 21.00
C SER A 207 -0.54 -0.17 22.42
N ALA A 208 0.63 0.44 22.59
CA ALA A 208 1.04 1.00 23.88
C ALA A 208 0.16 2.19 24.31
N ASP A 209 -0.45 2.86 23.34
CA ASP A 209 -1.24 4.07 23.54
C ASP A 209 -2.75 3.77 23.71
N GLY A 210 -3.14 2.48 23.64
CA GLY A 210 -4.51 2.00 23.67
C GLY A 210 -4.90 1.23 22.39
N PRO A 211 -6.13 0.70 22.31
CA PRO A 211 -6.55 -0.09 21.17
C PRO A 211 -6.71 0.77 19.90
N VAL A 212 -6.31 0.21 18.77
CA VAL A 212 -6.61 0.73 17.44
C VAL A 212 -7.72 -0.11 16.83
N VAL A 213 -8.76 0.52 16.34
CA VAL A 213 -9.87 -0.18 15.68
C VAL A 213 -9.89 0.17 14.19
N LEU A 214 -9.79 -0.86 13.36
CA LEU A 214 -9.91 -0.76 11.90
C LEU A 214 -11.18 -1.45 11.44
N LYS A 215 -11.87 -0.89 10.45
CA LYS A 215 -12.97 -1.55 9.74
C LYS A 215 -12.50 -1.97 8.35
N LEU A 216 -12.69 -3.24 8.02
CA LEU A 216 -12.44 -3.76 6.68
C LEU A 216 -13.68 -3.47 5.83
N VAL A 217 -13.49 -2.70 4.75
CA VAL A 217 -14.64 -2.13 4.05
C VAL A 217 -14.81 -2.65 2.63
N LYS A 218 -13.71 -3.07 1.98
CA LYS A 218 -13.76 -3.44 0.56
C LYS A 218 -12.68 -4.44 0.21
N PRO A 219 -13.01 -5.55 -0.51
CA PRO A 219 -11.99 -6.38 -1.12
C PRO A 219 -11.04 -5.56 -1.98
N CYS A 220 -9.74 -5.82 -1.86
CA CYS A 220 -8.76 -5.12 -2.68
C CYS A 220 -8.66 -5.77 -4.06
N GLY A 221 -9.34 -5.17 -5.05
CA GLY A 221 -9.24 -5.58 -6.45
C GLY A 221 -7.84 -5.38 -6.98
N ARG A 222 -7.25 -6.43 -7.54
CA ARG A 222 -5.86 -6.40 -8.02
C ARG A 222 -5.79 -6.01 -9.49
N CYS A 223 -4.81 -5.20 -9.79
CA CYS A 223 -4.34 -4.90 -11.15
C CYS A 223 -3.12 -5.78 -11.48
N THR A 224 -2.37 -5.46 -12.52
CA THR A 224 -1.19 -6.21 -12.95
C THR A 224 0.08 -5.95 -12.11
N ILE A 225 0.04 -5.05 -11.13
CA ILE A 225 1.22 -4.75 -10.27
C ILE A 225 1.76 -6.00 -9.54
N PRO A 226 0.93 -6.93 -8.99
CA PRO A 226 1.46 -8.15 -8.38
C PRO A 226 2.27 -9.05 -9.32
N ASP A 227 2.11 -8.90 -10.63
CA ASP A 227 2.90 -9.63 -11.64
C ASP A 227 4.27 -8.99 -11.91
N VAL A 228 4.53 -7.77 -11.40
CA VAL A 228 5.84 -7.15 -11.45
C VAL A 228 6.72 -7.71 -10.33
N ASP A 229 7.88 -8.22 -10.68
CA ASP A 229 8.89 -8.63 -9.71
C ASP A 229 9.54 -7.40 -9.09
N PRO A 230 9.43 -7.18 -7.75
CA PRO A 230 9.95 -5.97 -7.13
C PRO A 230 11.49 -5.90 -7.10
N ALA A 231 12.20 -7.03 -7.30
CA ALA A 231 13.65 -7.07 -7.30
C ALA A 231 14.25 -6.81 -8.69
N THR A 232 13.53 -7.17 -9.76
CA THR A 232 14.04 -7.11 -11.13
C THR A 232 13.25 -6.19 -12.05
N ALA A 233 12.07 -5.75 -11.64
CA ALA A 233 11.05 -5.06 -12.45
C ALA A 233 10.57 -5.89 -13.67
N THR A 234 10.84 -7.19 -13.68
CA THR A 234 10.32 -8.08 -14.71
C THR A 234 8.82 -8.26 -14.53
N GLN A 235 8.06 -8.05 -15.59
CA GLN A 235 6.61 -8.24 -15.58
C GLN A 235 6.28 -9.62 -16.16
N GLY A 236 5.48 -10.38 -15.41
CA GLY A 236 4.92 -11.68 -15.81
C GLY A 236 3.40 -11.66 -15.82
N HIS A 237 2.80 -12.84 -15.66
CA HIS A 237 1.34 -13.00 -15.46
C HIS A 237 1.00 -14.15 -14.51
N ALA A 238 2.00 -14.83 -13.95
CA ALA A 238 1.79 -16.04 -13.17
C ALA A 238 0.89 -15.81 -11.93
N VAL A 239 0.98 -14.63 -11.30
CA VAL A 239 0.16 -14.28 -10.14
C VAL A 239 -1.30 -14.08 -10.56
N ALA A 240 -1.54 -13.26 -11.59
CA ALA A 240 -2.89 -13.01 -12.09
C ALA A 240 -3.54 -14.29 -12.62
N ASP A 241 -2.82 -15.10 -13.41
CA ASP A 241 -3.32 -16.36 -13.96
C ASP A 241 -3.69 -17.34 -12.84
N THR A 242 -2.82 -17.49 -11.83
CA THR A 242 -3.11 -18.36 -10.68
C THR A 242 -4.32 -17.86 -9.89
N MET A 243 -4.42 -16.56 -9.63
CA MET A 243 -5.54 -15.97 -8.90
C MET A 243 -6.85 -16.07 -9.68
N SER A 244 -6.83 -16.01 -11.01
CA SER A 244 -8.02 -16.07 -11.84
C SER A 244 -8.84 -17.36 -11.63
N ALA A 245 -8.17 -18.44 -11.25
CA ALA A 245 -8.81 -19.73 -11.03
C ALA A 245 -9.68 -19.78 -9.75
N TYR A 246 -9.50 -18.84 -8.78
CA TYR A 246 -10.16 -18.95 -7.48
C TYR A 246 -10.44 -17.65 -6.73
N ARG A 247 -10.01 -16.49 -7.26
CA ARG A 247 -10.11 -15.20 -6.55
C ARG A 247 -10.98 -14.15 -7.23
N ALA A 248 -11.86 -14.55 -8.18
CA ALA A 248 -12.87 -13.65 -8.70
C ALA A 248 -13.85 -13.26 -7.58
N GLU A 249 -14.01 -11.96 -7.33
CA GLU A 249 -14.77 -11.43 -6.19
C GLU A 249 -16.01 -10.67 -6.67
N PRO A 250 -17.22 -11.21 -6.44
CA PRO A 250 -18.47 -10.61 -6.92
C PRO A 250 -18.73 -9.21 -6.38
N ARG A 251 -18.32 -8.90 -5.14
CA ARG A 251 -18.51 -7.56 -4.52
C ARG A 251 -17.79 -6.44 -5.25
N ILE A 252 -16.84 -6.78 -6.12
CA ILE A 252 -16.07 -5.84 -6.95
C ILE A 252 -16.11 -6.23 -8.44
N ASP A 253 -17.29 -6.60 -8.92
CA ASP A 253 -17.58 -6.89 -10.33
C ASP A 253 -16.73 -8.02 -10.93
N GLY A 254 -16.43 -9.04 -10.14
CA GLY A 254 -15.64 -10.20 -10.55
C GLY A 254 -14.14 -9.95 -10.69
N ARG A 255 -13.64 -8.80 -10.28
CA ARG A 255 -12.19 -8.52 -10.24
C ARG A 255 -11.48 -9.46 -9.28
N LEU A 256 -10.24 -9.80 -9.57
CA LEU A 256 -9.42 -10.62 -8.69
C LEU A 256 -9.12 -9.87 -7.39
N ALA A 257 -9.37 -10.51 -6.24
CA ALA A 257 -9.16 -9.91 -4.93
C ALA A 257 -8.02 -10.56 -4.16
N PHE A 258 -7.21 -9.75 -3.47
CA PHE A 258 -6.23 -10.20 -2.49
C PHE A 258 -6.08 -9.14 -1.40
N GLY A 259 -6.49 -9.50 -0.17
CA GLY A 259 -6.55 -8.61 0.98
C GLY A 259 -7.74 -7.67 0.99
N GLN A 260 -7.88 -6.92 2.08
CA GLN A 260 -9.01 -6.04 2.36
C GLN A 260 -8.54 -4.61 2.58
N ASN A 261 -9.16 -3.66 1.90
CA ASN A 261 -9.02 -2.25 2.22
C ASN A 261 -9.70 -1.96 3.56
N ALA A 262 -9.04 -1.18 4.39
CA ALA A 262 -9.52 -0.84 5.72
C ALA A 262 -9.48 0.66 5.96
N VAL A 263 -10.36 1.11 6.85
CA VAL A 263 -10.44 2.48 7.36
C VAL A 263 -10.24 2.51 8.87
N ILE A 264 -9.78 3.64 9.38
CA ILE A 264 -9.50 3.84 10.79
C ILE A 264 -10.80 4.27 11.48
N VAL A 265 -11.24 3.49 12.47
CA VAL A 265 -12.39 3.83 13.32
C VAL A 265 -11.95 4.60 14.56
N SER A 266 -10.83 4.16 15.17
CA SER A 266 -10.23 4.84 16.32
C SER A 266 -8.75 4.52 16.43
N GLY A 267 -8.00 5.32 17.21
CA GLY A 267 -6.57 5.12 17.45
C GLY A 267 -5.65 5.95 16.55
N ILE A 268 -6.16 7.01 15.92
CA ILE A 268 -5.31 8.02 15.28
C ILE A 268 -4.37 8.61 16.34
N GLY A 269 -3.08 8.75 16.00
CA GLY A 269 -2.01 9.15 16.92
C GLY A 269 -1.33 7.98 17.64
N HIS A 270 -1.92 6.79 17.61
CA HIS A 270 -1.31 5.59 18.19
C HIS A 270 -0.26 4.98 17.27
N ARG A 271 0.59 4.13 17.85
CA ARG A 271 1.66 3.45 17.10
C ARG A 271 1.47 1.95 17.11
N LEU A 272 1.28 1.37 15.93
CA LEU A 272 1.25 -0.08 15.75
C LEU A 272 2.67 -0.65 15.66
N ARG A 273 2.86 -1.90 16.12
CA ARG A 273 4.14 -2.62 16.07
C ARG A 273 3.96 -4.09 15.71
N ILE A 274 5.00 -4.67 15.12
CA ILE A 274 5.08 -6.11 14.87
C ILE A 274 4.92 -6.87 16.19
N GLY A 275 4.21 -8.00 16.15
CA GLY A 275 3.91 -8.83 17.32
C GLY A 275 2.71 -8.38 18.14
N ALA A 276 2.13 -7.21 17.87
CA ALA A 276 0.93 -6.75 18.56
C ALA A 276 -0.23 -7.73 18.34
N ALA A 277 -0.96 -8.03 19.42
CA ALA A 277 -2.12 -8.91 19.35
C ALA A 277 -3.25 -8.27 18.56
N VAL A 278 -4.00 -9.11 17.87
CA VAL A 278 -5.12 -8.70 17.02
C VAL A 278 -6.35 -9.51 17.42
N GLN A 279 -7.49 -8.84 17.56
CA GLN A 279 -8.80 -9.47 17.70
C GLN A 279 -9.61 -9.17 16.46
N ALA A 280 -10.26 -10.19 15.89
CA ALA A 280 -11.09 -10.06 14.70
C ALA A 280 -12.56 -10.28 15.06
N GLU A 281 -13.40 -9.37 14.59
CA GLU A 281 -14.85 -9.54 14.57
C GLU A 281 -15.26 -9.92 13.15
N LEU A 282 -15.97 -11.05 13.01
CA LEU A 282 -16.42 -11.51 11.70
C LEU A 282 -17.63 -10.70 11.23
N ALA A 283 -17.72 -10.51 9.92
CA ALA A 283 -18.91 -9.96 9.30
C ALA A 283 -20.08 -10.95 9.46
N PHE A 284 -21.21 -10.47 9.97
CA PHE A 284 -22.43 -11.26 9.93
C PHE A 284 -22.95 -11.28 8.48
N THR A 285 -23.05 -12.47 7.91
CA THR A 285 -23.65 -12.70 6.60
C THR A 285 -25.17 -12.66 6.67
#